data_0d0b1cb034e8302435479ec3803dbdc0
#
_entry.id   0d0b1cb034e8302435479ec3803dbdc0
#
_cell.length_a   1.000
_cell.length_b   1.000
_cell.length_c   1.000
_cell.angle_alpha   90.00
_cell.angle_beta   90.00
_cell.angle_gamma   90.00
#
_symmetry.space_group_name_H-M   'P 1'
#
loop_
_entity.id
_entity.type
_entity.pdbx_description
1 polymer ?
#
loop_
_entity_poly.entity_id
_entity_poly.type
_entity_poly.pdbx_seq_one_letter_code
_entity_poly.pdbx_strand_id
1 'polypeptide(L)'
;MWAAIPARADPKGETSSVGFEIAWLLRQPDSALAILTRGPNVVYEPQSPGPIPAALLVGQAWAEKGDTIRARGSFDAARRTLEAQVRTDPTDADGWSWLGLSYAGLGRAPEAISAGRRATELLPTSRDAVEGSGVLMRLATIYVRSGDTSDAVAILRKLLASSSAGFVCSVQLLRIDPTWDRIRADPDFKTLLADPGTPSGTAP
;
A
#
# COMPACT_ATOMS: atom_id res chain seq x y z
N MET A 1 6.82 -10.50 22.06
CA MET A 1 8.13 -10.51 21.32
C MET A 1 7.96 -11.44 20.13
N TRP A 2 7.86 -10.90 18.91
CA TRP A 2 7.79 -11.71 17.69
C TRP A 2 9.19 -12.30 17.46
N ALA A 3 9.32 -13.62 17.57
CA ALA A 3 10.55 -14.29 17.16
C ALA A 3 10.69 -14.15 15.65
N ALA A 4 11.84 -13.63 15.19
CA ALA A 4 12.08 -13.49 13.77
C ALA A 4 12.08 -14.89 13.11
N ILE A 5 11.24 -15.05 12.09
CA ILE A 5 11.14 -16.27 11.31
C ILE A 5 12.35 -16.26 10.34
N PRO A 6 13.19 -17.30 10.36
CA PRO A 6 14.30 -17.37 9.40
C PRO A 6 13.79 -17.44 7.97
N ALA A 7 14.47 -16.80 7.02
CA ALA A 7 14.10 -16.80 5.59
C ALA A 7 13.87 -18.22 5.01
N ARG A 8 14.60 -19.24 5.51
CA ARG A 8 14.38 -20.64 5.13
C ARG A 8 13.04 -21.24 5.56
N ALA A 9 12.39 -20.66 6.59
CA ALA A 9 11.10 -21.10 7.10
C ALA A 9 9.94 -20.27 6.52
N ASP A 10 10.26 -19.18 5.83
CA ASP A 10 9.32 -18.28 5.14
C ASP A 10 9.87 -17.92 3.75
N PRO A 11 10.05 -18.91 2.85
CA PRO A 11 10.75 -18.71 1.58
C PRO A 11 10.02 -17.74 0.64
N LYS A 12 8.71 -17.58 0.77
CA LYS A 12 7.90 -16.62 0.03
C LYS A 12 7.70 -15.29 0.78
N GLY A 13 8.12 -15.20 2.04
CA GLY A 13 7.93 -14.00 2.84
C GLY A 13 6.48 -13.67 3.20
N GLU A 14 5.55 -14.62 3.06
CA GLU A 14 4.14 -14.41 3.39
C GLU A 14 3.95 -14.13 4.88
N THR A 15 4.65 -14.88 5.74
CA THR A 15 4.61 -14.67 7.19
C THR A 15 5.30 -13.36 7.58
N SER A 16 6.38 -12.99 6.88
CA SER A 16 7.08 -11.71 7.08
C SER A 16 6.21 -10.53 6.68
N SER A 17 5.42 -10.66 5.60
CA SER A 17 4.46 -9.64 5.16
C SER A 17 3.35 -9.43 6.19
N VAL A 18 2.71 -10.49 6.65
CA VAL A 18 1.67 -10.41 7.69
C VAL A 18 2.23 -9.86 9.00
N GLY A 19 3.43 -10.29 9.40
CA GLY A 19 4.11 -9.78 10.58
C GLY A 19 4.43 -8.29 10.48
N PHE A 20 4.85 -7.82 9.31
CA PHE A 20 5.05 -6.41 9.03
C PHE A 20 3.74 -5.63 9.17
N GLU A 21 2.64 -6.10 8.54
CA GLU A 21 1.34 -5.44 8.60
C GLU A 21 0.83 -5.30 10.04
N ILE A 22 0.93 -6.36 10.84
CA ILE A 22 0.57 -6.30 12.26
C ILE A 22 1.43 -5.27 13.02
N ALA A 23 2.76 -5.29 12.82
CA ALA A 23 3.66 -4.36 13.47
C ALA A 23 3.38 -2.91 13.03
N TRP A 24 3.02 -2.72 11.74
CA TRP A 24 2.63 -1.43 11.17
C TRP A 24 1.37 -0.88 11.85
N LEU A 25 0.29 -1.66 11.90
CA LEU A 25 -0.97 -1.28 12.54
C LEU A 25 -0.81 -1.01 14.05
N LEU A 26 0.10 -1.73 14.71
CA LEU A 26 0.45 -1.53 16.13
C LEU A 26 1.43 -0.36 16.35
N ARG A 27 1.84 0.36 15.30
CA ARG A 27 2.81 1.47 15.35
C ARG A 27 4.15 1.05 15.97
N GLN A 28 4.64 -0.12 15.60
CA GLN A 28 5.90 -0.71 16.07
C GLN A 28 6.92 -0.81 14.93
N PRO A 29 7.48 0.32 14.45
CA PRO A 29 8.39 0.30 13.29
C PRO A 29 9.69 -0.47 13.56
N ASP A 30 10.15 -0.56 14.80
CA ASP A 30 11.32 -1.39 15.15
C ASP A 30 11.02 -2.89 14.99
N SER A 31 9.82 -3.34 15.36
CA SER A 31 9.37 -4.71 15.15
C SER A 31 9.22 -5.00 13.66
N ALA A 32 8.62 -4.08 12.90
CA ALA A 32 8.49 -4.18 11.45
C ALA A 32 9.87 -4.33 10.76
N LEU A 33 10.84 -3.49 11.12
CA LEU A 33 12.21 -3.58 10.62
C LEU A 33 12.88 -4.90 11.00
N ALA A 34 12.74 -5.36 12.25
CA ALA A 34 13.33 -6.61 12.71
C ALA A 34 12.80 -7.84 11.95
N ILE A 35 11.52 -7.83 11.57
CA ILE A 35 10.90 -8.88 10.76
C ILE A 35 11.49 -8.86 9.34
N LEU A 36 11.46 -7.71 8.68
CA LEU A 36 11.84 -7.60 7.26
C LEU A 36 13.35 -7.76 7.03
N THR A 37 14.20 -7.28 7.94
CA THR A 37 15.67 -7.37 7.77
C THR A 37 16.22 -8.76 7.98
N ARG A 38 15.45 -9.66 8.59
CA ARG A 38 15.82 -11.07 8.80
C ARG A 38 15.07 -12.01 7.87
N GLY A 39 14.05 -11.49 7.17
CA GLY A 39 13.24 -12.21 6.19
C GLY A 39 13.89 -12.25 4.81
N PRO A 40 13.17 -12.76 3.82
CA PRO A 40 13.60 -12.77 2.42
C PRO A 40 13.56 -11.34 1.84
N ASN A 41 14.32 -11.13 0.76
CA ASN A 41 14.37 -9.84 0.04
C ASN A 41 13.06 -9.51 -0.71
N VAL A 42 12.19 -10.50 -0.84
CA VAL A 42 10.89 -10.39 -1.50
C VAL A 42 9.84 -10.97 -0.58
N VAL A 43 8.71 -10.30 -0.46
CA VAL A 43 7.56 -10.78 0.31
C VAL A 43 6.31 -10.82 -0.58
N TYR A 44 5.30 -11.58 -0.17
CA TYR A 44 4.03 -11.67 -0.87
C TYR A 44 2.90 -11.32 0.08
N GLU A 45 2.00 -10.46 -0.37
CA GLU A 45 0.75 -10.21 0.35
C GLU A 45 -0.32 -11.22 -0.10
N PRO A 46 -1.22 -11.65 0.81
CA PRO A 46 -2.27 -12.61 0.46
C PRO A 46 -3.22 -12.15 -0.67
N GLN A 47 -3.36 -10.83 -0.85
CA GLN A 47 -4.24 -10.21 -1.84
C GLN A 47 -3.49 -9.68 -3.07
N SER A 48 -2.19 -9.92 -3.18
CA SER A 48 -1.36 -9.48 -4.30
C SER A 48 -0.59 -10.67 -4.85
N PRO A 49 -0.87 -11.11 -6.09
CA PRO A 49 -0.19 -12.27 -6.66
C PRO A 49 1.28 -11.99 -6.99
N GLY A 50 1.66 -10.71 -7.06
CA GLY A 50 2.99 -10.27 -7.43
C GLY A 50 3.98 -10.15 -6.25
N PRO A 51 5.28 -10.33 -6.52
CA PRO A 51 6.33 -10.17 -5.53
C PRO A 51 6.53 -8.69 -5.17
N ILE A 52 6.70 -8.42 -3.87
CA ILE A 52 6.97 -7.09 -3.33
C ILE A 52 8.42 -7.06 -2.86
N PRO A 53 9.28 -6.16 -3.36
CA PRO A 53 10.60 -5.97 -2.78
C PRO A 53 10.49 -5.57 -1.30
N ALA A 54 11.05 -6.37 -0.40
CA ALA A 54 11.03 -6.07 1.04
C ALA A 54 11.59 -4.67 1.35
N ALA A 55 12.50 -4.17 0.51
CA ALA A 55 13.04 -2.83 0.60
C ALA A 55 11.96 -1.73 0.56
N LEU A 56 10.81 -1.93 -0.11
CA LEU A 56 9.70 -0.99 -0.09
C LEU A 56 9.12 -0.84 1.32
N LEU A 57 8.83 -1.96 1.98
CA LEU A 57 8.27 -1.99 3.32
C LEU A 57 9.28 -1.51 4.36
N VAL A 58 10.56 -1.85 4.19
CA VAL A 58 11.68 -1.31 5.01
C VAL A 58 11.75 0.22 4.89
N GLY A 59 11.58 0.76 3.68
CA GLY A 59 11.52 2.20 3.46
C GLY A 59 10.36 2.86 4.18
N GLN A 60 9.19 2.22 4.22
CA GLN A 60 8.02 2.70 4.97
C GLN A 60 8.30 2.73 6.48
N ALA A 61 8.87 1.65 7.03
CA ALA A 61 9.19 1.58 8.45
C ALA A 61 10.25 2.62 8.87
N TRP A 62 11.28 2.88 8.06
CA TRP A 62 12.24 3.95 8.32
C TRP A 62 11.63 5.34 8.21
N ALA A 63 10.70 5.56 7.27
CA ALA A 63 9.98 6.83 7.14
C ALA A 63 9.12 7.10 8.38
N GLU A 64 8.46 6.08 8.94
CA GLU A 64 7.69 6.18 10.18
C GLU A 64 8.57 6.52 11.38
N LYS A 65 9.81 6.03 11.41
CA LYS A 65 10.82 6.42 12.42
C LYS A 65 11.41 7.80 12.21
N GLY A 66 11.09 8.49 11.11
CA GLY A 66 11.68 9.77 10.76
C GLY A 66 13.11 9.69 10.20
N ASP A 67 13.66 8.48 9.96
CA ASP A 67 14.97 8.31 9.33
C ASP A 67 14.84 8.43 7.80
N THR A 68 14.84 9.67 7.33
CA THR A 68 14.66 10.00 5.91
C THR A 68 15.77 9.47 5.02
N ILE A 69 17.00 9.33 5.55
CA ILE A 69 18.16 8.86 4.79
C ILE A 69 18.00 7.36 4.48
N ARG A 70 17.73 6.54 5.51
CA ARG A 70 17.51 5.10 5.34
C ARG A 70 16.25 4.81 4.55
N ALA A 71 15.16 5.56 4.82
CA ALA A 71 13.92 5.46 4.06
C ALA A 71 14.17 5.68 2.55
N ARG A 72 14.85 6.77 2.20
CA ARG A 72 15.14 7.11 0.80
C ARG A 72 16.01 6.05 0.12
N GLY A 73 17.04 5.54 0.80
CA GLY A 73 17.89 4.46 0.27
C GLY A 73 17.09 3.18 0.00
N SER A 74 16.16 2.84 0.89
CA SER A 74 15.31 1.65 0.77
C SER A 74 14.27 1.81 -0.36
N PHE A 75 13.61 2.95 -0.46
CA PHE A 75 12.68 3.23 -1.56
C PHE A 75 13.39 3.25 -2.93
N ASP A 76 14.62 3.76 -3.00
CA ASP A 76 15.40 3.76 -4.24
C ASP A 76 15.83 2.33 -4.65
N ALA A 77 16.16 1.47 -3.69
CA ALA A 77 16.42 0.06 -3.96
C ALA A 77 15.16 -0.64 -4.51
N ALA A 78 14.01 -0.43 -3.89
CA ALA A 78 12.73 -0.98 -4.36
C ALA A 78 12.39 -0.47 -5.77
N ARG A 79 12.52 0.84 -6.01
CA ARG A 79 12.30 1.46 -7.32
C ARG A 79 13.11 0.78 -8.42
N ARG A 80 14.43 0.56 -8.21
CA ARG A 80 15.29 -0.08 -9.23
C ARG A 80 14.80 -1.49 -9.58
N THR A 81 14.41 -2.27 -8.59
CA THR A 81 13.87 -3.62 -8.79
C THR A 81 12.57 -3.57 -9.59
N LEU A 82 11.65 -2.69 -9.18
CA LEU A 82 10.32 -2.59 -9.80
C LEU A 82 10.37 -1.97 -11.21
N GLU A 83 11.25 -1.02 -11.47
CA GLU A 83 11.48 -0.51 -12.84
C GLU A 83 11.98 -1.61 -13.78
N ALA A 84 12.83 -2.51 -13.30
CA ALA A 84 13.27 -3.66 -14.08
C ALA A 84 12.11 -4.65 -14.33
N GLN A 85 11.28 -4.89 -13.30
CA GLN A 85 10.11 -5.77 -13.37
C GLN A 85 9.10 -5.28 -14.40
N VAL A 86 8.63 -4.02 -14.31
CA VAL A 86 7.65 -3.46 -15.25
C VAL A 86 8.21 -3.24 -16.65
N ARG A 87 9.53 -3.19 -16.82
CA ARG A 87 10.18 -3.18 -18.14
C ARG A 87 10.11 -4.56 -18.78
N THR A 88 10.25 -5.63 -17.98
CA THR A 88 10.17 -7.03 -18.44
C THR A 88 8.71 -7.41 -18.72
N ASP A 89 7.80 -7.01 -17.84
CA ASP A 89 6.36 -7.18 -18.02
C ASP A 89 5.61 -5.85 -17.86
N PRO A 90 5.37 -5.11 -18.95
CA PRO A 90 4.63 -3.86 -18.91
C PRO A 90 3.14 -4.00 -18.55
N THR A 91 2.62 -5.23 -18.47
CA THR A 91 1.23 -5.52 -18.10
C THR A 91 1.05 -5.89 -16.64
N ASP A 92 2.12 -5.93 -15.87
CA ASP A 92 2.13 -6.22 -14.45
C ASP A 92 1.55 -5.04 -13.63
N ALA A 93 0.25 -5.12 -13.34
CA ALA A 93 -0.46 -4.09 -12.58
C ALA A 93 0.10 -3.93 -11.15
N ASP A 94 0.44 -5.04 -10.49
CA ASP A 94 1.04 -4.98 -9.15
C ASP A 94 2.40 -4.33 -9.16
N GLY A 95 3.27 -4.69 -10.10
CA GLY A 95 4.57 -4.07 -10.28
C GLY A 95 4.46 -2.54 -10.47
N TRP A 96 3.53 -2.07 -11.30
CA TRP A 96 3.27 -0.64 -11.48
C TRP A 96 2.77 0.02 -10.20
N SER A 97 1.88 -0.62 -9.44
CA SER A 97 1.35 -0.03 -8.19
C SER A 97 2.42 0.09 -7.10
N TRP A 98 3.28 -0.93 -6.94
CA TRP A 98 4.40 -0.89 -6.01
C TRP A 98 5.49 0.09 -6.43
N LEU A 99 5.72 0.24 -7.74
CA LEU A 99 6.60 1.26 -8.28
C LEU A 99 6.10 2.67 -7.95
N GLY A 100 4.78 2.89 -8.08
CA GLY A 100 4.14 4.15 -7.68
C GLY A 100 4.38 4.49 -6.20
N LEU A 101 4.24 3.51 -5.31
CA LEU A 101 4.54 3.70 -3.89
C LEU A 101 6.02 3.99 -3.62
N SER A 102 6.93 3.38 -4.38
CA SER A 102 8.37 3.65 -4.28
C SER A 102 8.68 5.09 -4.71
N TYR A 103 8.10 5.57 -5.81
CA TYR A 103 8.23 6.97 -6.24
C TYR A 103 7.63 7.94 -5.22
N ALA A 104 6.46 7.63 -4.64
CA ALA A 104 5.85 8.45 -3.59
C ALA A 104 6.75 8.56 -2.36
N GLY A 105 7.38 7.44 -1.95
CA GLY A 105 8.37 7.42 -0.86
C GLY A 105 9.62 8.24 -1.14
N LEU A 106 9.97 8.44 -2.41
CA LEU A 106 11.08 9.30 -2.87
C LEU A 106 10.68 10.77 -3.05
N GLY A 107 9.41 11.12 -2.89
CA GLY A 107 8.87 12.46 -3.14
C GLY A 107 8.68 12.80 -4.62
N ARG A 108 8.65 11.77 -5.49
CA ARG A 108 8.47 11.91 -6.95
C ARG A 108 6.98 11.78 -7.28
N ALA A 109 6.18 12.78 -6.85
CA ALA A 109 4.72 12.73 -6.94
C ALA A 109 4.16 12.53 -8.38
N PRO A 110 4.65 13.23 -9.43
CA PRO A 110 4.12 13.03 -10.78
C PRO A 110 4.31 11.59 -11.28
N GLU A 111 5.49 11.00 -11.06
CA GLU A 111 5.80 9.64 -11.49
C GLU A 111 5.03 8.62 -10.64
N ALA A 112 4.86 8.89 -9.35
CA ALA A 112 4.08 8.05 -8.45
C ALA A 112 2.63 7.93 -8.91
N ILE A 113 1.98 9.06 -9.19
CA ILE A 113 0.60 9.12 -9.65
C ILE A 113 0.45 8.46 -11.04
N SER A 114 1.38 8.72 -11.95
CA SER A 114 1.37 8.10 -13.28
C SER A 114 1.45 6.58 -13.19
N ALA A 115 2.37 6.04 -12.39
CA ALA A 115 2.52 4.61 -12.20
C ALA A 115 1.29 3.98 -11.52
N GLY A 116 0.74 4.63 -10.48
CA GLY A 116 -0.47 4.17 -9.81
C GLY A 116 -1.71 4.15 -10.72
N ARG A 117 -1.90 5.18 -11.55
CA ARG A 117 -2.98 5.21 -12.56
C ARG A 117 -2.79 4.11 -13.60
N ARG A 118 -1.56 3.92 -14.09
CA ARG A 118 -1.26 2.82 -15.01
C ARG A 118 -1.64 1.46 -14.44
N ALA A 119 -1.37 1.22 -13.17
CA ALA A 119 -1.77 0.00 -12.48
C ALA A 119 -3.29 -0.21 -12.51
N THR A 120 -4.07 0.85 -12.21
CA THR A 120 -5.56 0.75 -12.20
C THR A 120 -6.16 0.60 -13.59
N GLU A 121 -5.49 1.08 -14.65
CA GLU A 121 -5.89 0.83 -16.04
C GLU A 121 -5.68 -0.64 -16.43
N LEU A 122 -4.56 -1.23 -15.99
CA LEU A 122 -4.22 -2.64 -16.27
C LEU A 122 -5.12 -3.61 -15.53
N LEU A 123 -5.50 -3.28 -14.29
CA LEU A 123 -6.33 -4.13 -13.43
C LEU A 123 -7.47 -3.30 -12.79
N PRO A 124 -8.48 -2.90 -13.58
CA PRO A 124 -9.63 -2.18 -13.04
C PRO A 124 -10.52 -3.12 -12.21
N THR A 125 -11.23 -2.56 -11.22
CA THR A 125 -12.18 -3.30 -10.37
C THR A 125 -13.32 -3.98 -11.15
N SER A 126 -13.59 -3.55 -12.39
CA SER A 126 -14.55 -4.20 -13.29
C SER A 126 -14.03 -5.51 -13.88
N ARG A 127 -12.70 -5.68 -13.99
CA ARG A 127 -12.06 -6.91 -14.45
C ARG A 127 -11.85 -7.91 -13.32
N ASP A 128 -11.36 -7.41 -12.19
CA ASP A 128 -11.21 -8.17 -10.96
C ASP A 128 -11.56 -7.28 -9.76
N ALA A 129 -12.64 -7.64 -9.07
CA ALA A 129 -13.16 -6.82 -7.98
C ALA A 129 -12.31 -6.90 -6.71
N VAL A 130 -11.56 -7.98 -6.50
CA VAL A 130 -10.72 -8.19 -5.32
C VAL A 130 -9.34 -7.58 -5.54
N GLU A 131 -8.60 -8.08 -6.54
CA GLU A 131 -7.24 -7.62 -6.84
C GLU A 131 -7.24 -6.15 -7.31
N GLY A 132 -8.20 -5.76 -8.17
CA GLY A 132 -8.37 -4.37 -8.60
C GLY A 132 -8.68 -3.41 -7.46
N SER A 133 -9.37 -3.87 -6.40
CA SER A 133 -9.57 -3.07 -5.19
C SER A 133 -8.26 -2.85 -4.43
N GLY A 134 -7.37 -3.84 -4.38
CA GLY A 134 -6.03 -3.71 -3.82
C GLY A 134 -5.18 -2.68 -4.57
N VAL A 135 -5.16 -2.77 -5.90
CA VAL A 135 -4.46 -1.79 -6.76
C VAL A 135 -5.02 -0.37 -6.56
N LEU A 136 -6.35 -0.24 -6.47
CA LEU A 136 -7.02 1.05 -6.26
C LEU A 136 -6.71 1.62 -4.86
N MET A 137 -6.63 0.77 -3.82
CA MET A 137 -6.23 1.18 -2.47
C MET A 137 -4.79 1.71 -2.44
N ARG A 138 -3.87 1.06 -3.17
CA ARG A 138 -2.49 1.54 -3.31
C ARG A 138 -2.43 2.89 -4.05
N LEU A 139 -3.30 3.13 -5.04
CA LEU A 139 -3.41 4.45 -5.67
C LEU A 139 -3.88 5.52 -4.68
N ALA A 140 -4.86 5.22 -3.80
CA ALA A 140 -5.25 6.15 -2.74
C ALA A 140 -4.08 6.48 -1.80
N THR A 141 -3.27 5.48 -1.43
CA THR A 141 -2.05 5.68 -0.64
C THR A 141 -1.03 6.56 -1.36
N ILE A 142 -0.86 6.38 -2.67
CA ILE A 142 0.02 7.22 -3.50
C ILE A 142 -0.46 8.67 -3.46
N TYR A 143 -1.75 8.93 -3.63
CA TYR A 143 -2.31 10.28 -3.56
C TYR A 143 -2.07 10.94 -2.21
N VAL A 144 -2.33 10.23 -1.08
CA VAL A 144 -2.05 10.76 0.27
C VAL A 144 -0.58 11.15 0.42
N ARG A 145 0.34 10.29 -0.05
CA ARG A 145 1.78 10.56 0.04
C ARG A 145 2.23 11.69 -0.89
N SER A 146 1.50 11.91 -1.98
CA SER A 146 1.73 12.98 -2.96
C SER A 146 1.07 14.31 -2.58
N GLY A 147 0.22 14.34 -1.54
CA GLY A 147 -0.50 15.53 -1.08
C GLY A 147 -1.87 15.75 -1.71
N ASP A 148 -2.34 14.85 -2.57
CA ASP A 148 -3.64 14.90 -3.25
C ASP A 148 -4.74 14.24 -2.39
N THR A 149 -5.11 14.88 -1.29
CA THR A 149 -6.08 14.34 -0.33
C THR A 149 -7.47 14.12 -0.94
N SER A 150 -7.94 15.03 -1.80
CA SER A 150 -9.26 14.94 -2.42
C SER A 150 -9.40 13.69 -3.30
N ASP A 151 -8.40 13.39 -4.13
CA ASP A 151 -8.39 12.21 -5.00
C ASP A 151 -8.30 10.92 -4.17
N ALA A 152 -7.52 10.93 -3.08
CA ALA A 152 -7.46 9.81 -2.16
C ALA A 152 -8.82 9.53 -1.51
N VAL A 153 -9.50 10.56 -0.96
CA VAL A 153 -10.81 10.43 -0.32
C VAL A 153 -11.88 9.95 -1.30
N ALA A 154 -11.85 10.44 -2.55
CA ALA A 154 -12.76 9.98 -3.60
C ALA A 154 -12.61 8.47 -3.88
N ILE A 155 -11.37 7.97 -3.95
CA ILE A 155 -11.10 6.53 -4.11
C ILE A 155 -11.57 5.74 -2.89
N LEU A 156 -11.25 6.19 -1.68
CA LEU A 156 -11.66 5.51 -0.45
C LEU A 156 -13.18 5.41 -0.33
N ARG A 157 -13.90 6.46 -0.72
CA ARG A 157 -15.38 6.45 -0.77
C ARG A 157 -15.90 5.39 -1.74
N LYS A 158 -15.31 5.29 -2.93
CA LYS A 158 -15.65 4.26 -3.92
C LYS A 158 -15.40 2.85 -3.37
N LEU A 159 -14.27 2.63 -2.68
CA LEU A 159 -13.93 1.33 -2.09
C LEU A 159 -14.89 0.95 -0.96
N LEU A 160 -15.21 1.89 -0.06
CA LEU A 160 -16.16 1.65 1.04
C LEU A 160 -17.59 1.33 0.54
N ALA A 161 -18.00 1.89 -0.60
CA ALA A 161 -19.28 1.59 -1.22
C ALA A 161 -19.31 0.22 -1.95
N SER A 162 -18.14 -0.44 -2.12
CA SER A 162 -18.04 -1.72 -2.81
C SER A 162 -18.02 -2.87 -1.81
N SER A 163 -18.92 -3.82 -1.96
CA SER A 163 -18.96 -5.03 -1.13
C SER A 163 -17.73 -5.93 -1.31
N SER A 164 -17.06 -5.88 -2.47
CA SER A 164 -15.88 -6.68 -2.78
C SER A 164 -14.59 -6.12 -2.19
N ALA A 165 -14.58 -4.85 -1.76
CA ALA A 165 -13.40 -4.20 -1.21
C ALA A 165 -13.23 -4.39 0.32
N GLY A 166 -14.15 -5.10 0.99
CA GLY A 166 -14.17 -5.21 2.45
C GLY A 166 -12.90 -5.79 3.09
N PHE A 167 -12.10 -6.55 2.34
CA PHE A 167 -10.81 -7.06 2.80
C PHE A 167 -9.72 -6.00 2.81
N VAL A 168 -9.76 -5.02 1.90
CA VAL A 168 -8.70 -4.02 1.73
C VAL A 168 -9.08 -2.66 2.28
N CYS A 169 -10.39 -2.38 2.42
CA CYS A 169 -10.89 -1.10 2.86
C CYS A 169 -12.11 -1.27 3.79
N SER A 170 -11.96 -0.83 5.03
CA SER A 170 -13.06 -0.69 5.97
C SER A 170 -12.84 0.57 6.81
N VAL A 171 -13.93 1.13 7.35
CA VAL A 171 -13.83 2.31 8.25
C VAL A 171 -12.91 2.02 9.44
N GLN A 172 -12.94 0.80 9.97
CA GLN A 172 -12.11 0.39 11.10
C GLN A 172 -10.63 0.41 10.73
N LEU A 173 -10.25 -0.14 9.57
CA LEU A 173 -8.87 -0.10 9.08
C LEU A 173 -8.42 1.33 8.82
N LEU A 174 -9.24 2.15 8.16
CA LEU A 174 -8.91 3.55 7.91
C LEU A 174 -8.68 4.36 9.20
N ARG A 175 -9.34 3.98 10.30
CA ARG A 175 -9.16 4.64 11.60
C ARG A 175 -7.85 4.29 12.28
N ILE A 176 -7.32 3.09 12.11
CA ILE A 176 -6.15 2.60 12.86
C ILE A 176 -4.86 2.62 12.03
N ASP A 177 -4.94 2.48 10.70
CA ASP A 177 -3.76 2.38 9.84
C ASP A 177 -3.00 3.72 9.79
N PRO A 178 -1.69 3.72 10.15
CA PRO A 178 -0.82 4.89 10.09
C PRO A 178 -0.71 5.55 8.71
N THR A 179 -0.97 4.80 7.65
CA THR A 179 -0.96 5.32 6.27
C THR A 179 -1.80 6.58 6.11
N TRP A 180 -2.93 6.67 6.85
CA TRP A 180 -3.90 7.76 6.76
C TRP A 180 -3.67 8.90 7.74
N ASP A 181 -2.64 8.85 8.58
CA ASP A 181 -2.37 9.88 9.60
C ASP A 181 -2.23 11.28 8.99
N ARG A 182 -1.64 11.38 7.80
CA ARG A 182 -1.44 12.66 7.10
C ARG A 182 -2.75 13.37 6.74
N ILE A 183 -3.83 12.62 6.55
CA ILE A 183 -5.14 13.15 6.17
C ILE A 183 -6.18 13.00 7.29
N ARG A 184 -5.78 12.50 8.45
CA ARG A 184 -6.69 12.26 9.58
C ARG A 184 -7.40 13.52 10.09
N ALA A 185 -6.76 14.68 9.93
CA ALA A 185 -7.35 16.00 10.29
C ALA A 185 -8.24 16.59 9.18
N ASP A 186 -8.16 16.06 7.97
CA ASP A 186 -8.91 16.55 6.80
C ASP A 186 -10.42 16.43 6.99
N PRO A 187 -11.23 17.46 6.68
CA PRO A 187 -12.67 17.43 6.88
C PRO A 187 -13.40 16.37 6.05
N ASP A 188 -12.98 16.17 4.79
CA ASP A 188 -13.62 15.19 3.89
C ASP A 188 -13.30 13.76 4.33
N PHE A 189 -12.08 13.52 4.83
CA PHE A 189 -11.73 12.23 5.41
C PHE A 189 -12.48 11.96 6.71
N LYS A 190 -12.67 12.96 7.58
CA LYS A 190 -13.51 12.83 8.79
C LYS A 190 -14.95 12.51 8.44
N THR A 191 -15.49 13.20 7.44
CA THR A 191 -16.85 12.95 6.95
C THR A 191 -16.97 11.53 6.42
N LEU A 192 -15.99 11.06 5.64
CA LEU A 192 -15.94 9.70 5.14
C LEU A 192 -15.95 8.64 6.27
N LEU A 193 -15.24 8.88 7.37
CA LEU A 193 -15.21 7.97 8.52
C LEU A 193 -16.51 7.99 9.35
N ALA A 194 -17.27 9.10 9.32
CA ALA A 194 -18.53 9.25 10.04
C ALA A 194 -19.70 8.70 9.24
N ASP A 195 -19.70 8.94 7.93
CA ASP A 195 -20.71 8.46 6.98
C ASP A 195 -20.01 7.89 5.73
N PRO A 196 -19.69 6.61 5.73
CA PRO A 196 -19.02 5.95 4.59
C PRO A 196 -19.88 5.88 3.32
N GLY A 197 -21.07 6.43 3.36
CA GLY A 197 -22.04 6.41 2.28
C GLY A 197 -22.83 5.11 2.27
N THR A 198 -24.14 5.20 2.33
CA THR A 198 -25.02 4.14 1.85
C THR A 198 -24.68 3.94 0.36
N PRO A 199 -24.49 2.70 -0.13
CA PRO A 199 -24.33 2.50 -1.57
C PRO A 199 -25.47 3.20 -2.27
N SER A 200 -25.15 4.16 -3.16
CA SER A 200 -26.16 4.85 -4.00
C SER A 200 -26.72 3.80 -4.97
N GLY A 201 -27.70 3.04 -4.53
CA GLY A 201 -28.24 1.92 -5.28
C GLY A 201 -29.42 1.25 -4.62
N THR A 202 -30.42 2.04 -4.23
CA THR A 202 -31.81 1.58 -4.21
C THR A 202 -32.70 2.80 -4.45
N ALA A 203 -32.86 3.15 -5.71
CA ALA A 203 -34.11 3.76 -6.12
C ALA A 203 -35.07 2.62 -6.50
N PRO A 204 -36.32 2.69 -6.08
CA PRO A 204 -37.33 1.70 -6.41
C PRO A 204 -37.66 1.66 -7.91
#